data_9a41eb9d0ae203a4b410c8ae456b9519
#
_entry.id   9a41eb9d0ae203a4b410c8ae456b9519
#
_cell.length_a   1.000
_cell.length_b   1.000
_cell.length_c   1.000
_cell.angle_alpha   90.00
_cell.angle_beta   90.00
_cell.angle_gamma   90.00
#
_symmetry.space_group_name_H-M   'P 1'
#
loop_
_entity.id
_entity.type
_entity.pdbx_description
1 polymer ?
#
loop_
_entity_poly.entity_id
_entity_poly.type
_entity_poly.pdbx_seq_one_letter_code
_entity_poly.pdbx_strand_id
1 'polypeptide(L)'
;MRRAYNVQSVGSTDPLVSSVFRDLRSRMPFVPALFRALADDPPTLEAAWLQARALYDDPLAAQAVRPFAADAAPGLDYAPSPAVRAVVMPFREELPLLLLIVASLGLALDGVIPLRHPPSADLPEPGAVPDTAVRELPGEHPLYPAIRAVYGTQHVPVLFRALAARGLLEGAWDGVGPYLASPEGRLHAARLAAAAEDEARRLPDVACFRAQTARPVIDELRRALPRNLIFATACTARESFSE
;
A
#
# COMPACT_ATOMS: atom_id res chain seq x y z
N MET A 1 2.18 17.59 -18.01
CA MET A 1 3.25 16.58 -17.95
C MET A 1 3.35 16.10 -16.51
N ARG A 2 2.94 14.84 -16.18
CA ARG A 2 3.02 14.32 -14.81
C ARG A 2 4.51 14.06 -14.50
N ARG A 3 5.04 14.66 -13.43
CA ARG A 3 6.40 14.36 -12.97
C ARG A 3 6.45 12.88 -12.57
N ALA A 4 7.33 12.11 -13.19
CA ALA A 4 7.65 10.77 -12.72
C ALA A 4 8.34 10.89 -11.35
N TYR A 5 7.86 10.15 -10.36
CA TYR A 5 8.56 10.00 -9.10
C TYR A 5 9.36 8.70 -9.12
N ASN A 6 10.49 8.70 -8.43
CA ASN A 6 11.32 7.49 -8.28
C ASN A 6 10.92 6.73 -7.02
N VAL A 7 10.86 5.40 -7.11
CA VAL A 7 10.76 4.53 -5.94
C VAL A 7 12.17 4.11 -5.57
N GLN A 8 12.76 4.78 -4.59
CA GLN A 8 14.15 4.53 -4.17
C GLN A 8 14.35 3.12 -3.59
N SER A 9 15.57 2.62 -3.70
CA SER A 9 16.01 1.45 -2.94
C SER A 9 16.07 1.79 -1.45
N VAL A 10 15.89 0.79 -0.59
CA VAL A 10 15.83 0.97 0.88
C VAL A 10 17.17 1.40 1.51
N GLY A 11 18.27 1.38 0.73
CA GLY A 11 19.61 1.78 1.17
C GLY A 11 19.89 3.26 0.97
N SER A 12 19.20 4.16 1.69
CA SER A 12 19.53 5.59 1.68
C SER A 12 20.69 5.90 2.62
N THR A 13 21.56 6.84 2.21
CA THR A 13 22.61 7.42 3.06
C THR A 13 22.12 8.62 3.87
N ASP A 14 20.92 9.13 3.61
CA ASP A 14 20.32 10.20 4.37
C ASP A 14 19.93 9.72 5.77
N PRO A 15 20.38 10.39 6.86
CA PRO A 15 20.12 9.97 8.23
C PRO A 15 18.62 9.92 8.56
N LEU A 16 17.83 10.93 8.11
CA LEU A 16 16.39 11.01 8.40
C LEU A 16 15.62 9.91 7.68
N VAL A 17 15.93 9.67 6.39
CA VAL A 17 15.35 8.57 5.62
C VAL A 17 15.67 7.23 6.28
N SER A 18 16.90 7.03 6.73
CA SER A 18 17.34 5.83 7.44
C SER A 18 16.56 5.61 8.73
N SER A 19 16.37 6.66 9.55
CA SER A 19 15.62 6.62 10.79
C SER A 19 14.14 6.26 10.55
N VAL A 20 13.50 6.92 9.57
CA VAL A 20 12.12 6.62 9.18
C VAL A 20 11.96 5.18 8.71
N PHE A 21 12.86 4.70 7.84
CA PHE A 21 12.76 3.33 7.33
C PHE A 21 13.03 2.28 8.41
N ARG A 22 13.91 2.56 9.39
CA ARG A 22 14.11 1.67 10.54
C ARG A 22 12.85 1.58 11.39
N ASP A 23 12.24 2.73 11.72
CA ASP A 23 11.02 2.76 12.50
C ASP A 23 9.86 2.04 11.77
N LEU A 24 9.73 2.26 10.48
CA LEU A 24 8.76 1.59 9.63
C LEU A 24 8.98 0.07 9.61
N ARG A 25 10.24 -0.39 9.44
CA ARG A 25 10.61 -1.80 9.42
C ARG A 25 10.42 -2.51 10.76
N SER A 26 10.39 -1.78 11.86
CA SER A 26 10.03 -2.36 13.16
C SER A 26 8.55 -2.73 13.28
N ARG A 27 7.71 -2.22 12.37
CA ARG A 27 6.24 -2.40 12.36
C ARG A 27 5.74 -3.19 11.17
N MET A 28 6.38 -3.04 10.01
CA MET A 28 5.93 -3.62 8.74
C MET A 28 6.97 -4.61 8.19
N PRO A 29 6.54 -5.70 7.54
CA PRO A 29 7.45 -6.69 6.93
C PRO A 29 8.20 -6.16 5.70
N PHE A 30 7.85 -4.98 5.16
CA PHE A 30 8.49 -4.33 4.01
C PHE A 30 8.34 -2.81 4.11
N VAL A 31 9.10 -2.06 3.29
CA VAL A 31 8.91 -0.62 3.13
C VAL A 31 7.92 -0.37 2.00
N PRO A 32 6.70 0.14 2.27
CA PRO A 32 5.72 0.44 1.23
C PRO A 32 6.23 1.43 0.19
N ALA A 33 5.76 1.28 -1.06
CA ALA A 33 6.12 2.15 -2.17
C ALA A 33 5.84 3.64 -1.90
N LEU A 34 4.81 3.94 -1.09
CA LEU A 34 4.51 5.29 -0.61
C LEU A 34 5.76 5.96 -0.01
N PHE A 35 6.33 5.36 1.02
CA PHE A 35 7.44 5.96 1.76
C PHE A 35 8.73 5.95 0.94
N ARG A 36 8.94 4.93 0.11
CA ARG A 36 10.06 4.88 -0.82
C ARG A 36 10.00 5.99 -1.87
N ALA A 37 8.81 6.34 -2.34
CA ALA A 37 8.59 7.42 -3.29
C ALA A 37 8.74 8.82 -2.68
N LEU A 38 8.58 8.94 -1.37
CA LEU A 38 8.77 10.19 -0.62
C LEU A 38 10.21 10.37 -0.12
N ALA A 39 11.08 9.39 -0.27
CA ALA A 39 12.45 9.44 0.24
C ALA A 39 13.36 10.48 -0.44
N ASP A 40 12.96 11.00 -1.62
CA ASP A 40 13.63 12.12 -2.28
C ASP A 40 13.41 13.47 -1.59
N ASP A 41 12.42 13.54 -0.67
CA ASP A 41 12.10 14.72 0.15
C ASP A 41 11.97 14.27 1.62
N PRO A 42 13.09 14.17 2.36
CA PRO A 42 13.11 13.63 3.72
C PRO A 42 12.14 14.29 4.70
N PRO A 43 11.95 15.62 4.72
CA PRO A 43 10.94 16.25 5.56
C PRO A 43 9.51 15.84 5.22
N THR A 44 9.20 15.66 3.93
CA THR A 44 7.90 15.17 3.47
C THR A 44 7.70 13.71 3.87
N LEU A 45 8.74 12.88 3.73
CA LEU A 45 8.71 11.49 4.18
C LEU A 45 8.44 11.38 5.68
N GLU A 46 9.15 12.18 6.51
CA GLU A 46 8.97 12.21 7.95
C GLU A 46 7.53 12.58 8.32
N ALA A 47 7.00 13.68 7.78
CA ALA A 47 5.64 14.13 8.05
C ALA A 47 4.59 13.08 7.66
N ALA A 48 4.76 12.43 6.49
CA ALA A 48 3.89 11.36 6.05
C ALA A 48 3.97 10.13 6.97
N TRP A 49 5.17 9.78 7.42
CA TRP A 49 5.37 8.66 8.32
C TRP A 49 4.80 8.92 9.71
N LEU A 50 5.00 10.10 10.28
CA LEU A 50 4.45 10.43 11.60
C LEU A 50 2.91 10.36 11.61
N GLN A 51 2.25 10.82 10.54
CA GLN A 51 0.80 10.64 10.37
C GLN A 51 0.43 9.16 10.24
N ALA A 52 1.15 8.41 9.41
CA ALA A 52 0.90 6.98 9.22
C ALA A 52 1.15 6.17 10.50
N ARG A 53 2.22 6.49 11.23
CA ARG A 53 2.58 5.84 12.49
C ARG A 53 1.49 6.00 13.54
N ALA A 54 0.92 7.20 13.66
CA ALA A 54 -0.18 7.44 14.59
C ALA A 54 -1.38 6.53 14.30
N LEU A 55 -1.72 6.32 13.01
CA LEU A 55 -2.75 5.36 12.61
C LEU A 55 -2.32 3.91 12.83
N TYR A 56 -1.04 3.61 12.61
CA TYR A 56 -0.52 2.25 12.78
C TYR A 56 -0.55 1.81 14.23
N ASP A 57 -0.23 2.71 15.14
CA ASP A 57 -0.19 2.45 16.58
C ASP A 57 -1.60 2.57 17.24
N ASP A 58 -2.65 3.03 16.49
CA ASP A 58 -4.01 3.22 17.01
C ASP A 58 -4.87 1.94 16.89
N PRO A 59 -5.32 1.36 18.01
CA PRO A 59 -6.22 0.21 17.98
C PRO A 59 -7.57 0.50 17.33
N LEU A 60 -8.05 1.75 17.30
CA LEU A 60 -9.27 2.14 16.58
C LEU A 60 -9.07 2.06 15.07
N ALA A 61 -7.90 2.46 14.55
CA ALA A 61 -7.58 2.28 13.15
C ALA A 61 -7.56 0.80 12.76
N ALA A 62 -6.99 -0.08 13.61
CA ALA A 62 -7.02 -1.52 13.41
C ALA A 62 -8.44 -2.11 13.39
N GLN A 63 -9.39 -1.51 14.11
CA GLN A 63 -10.81 -1.88 14.07
C GLN A 63 -11.50 -1.34 12.81
N ALA A 64 -11.24 -0.10 12.46
CA ALA A 64 -11.83 0.59 11.31
C ALA A 64 -11.54 -0.11 9.97
N VAL A 65 -10.39 -0.78 9.84
CA VAL A 65 -10.02 -1.48 8.59
C VAL A 65 -10.71 -2.82 8.41
N ARG A 66 -11.30 -3.42 9.44
CA ARG A 66 -11.88 -4.78 9.37
C ARG A 66 -13.05 -4.89 8.38
N PRO A 67 -14.05 -3.97 8.36
CA PRO A 67 -15.17 -4.07 7.44
C PRO A 67 -14.71 -4.09 5.98
N PHE A 68 -13.93 -3.10 5.55
CA PHE A 68 -13.52 -3.04 4.14
C PHE A 68 -12.45 -4.08 3.79
N ALA A 69 -11.68 -4.58 4.77
CA ALA A 69 -10.82 -5.72 4.57
C ALA A 69 -11.60 -7.01 4.31
N ALA A 70 -12.76 -7.19 4.95
CA ALA A 70 -13.68 -8.29 4.69
C ALA A 70 -14.36 -8.15 3.32
N ASP A 71 -14.81 -6.93 2.99
CA ASP A 71 -15.48 -6.63 1.72
C ASP A 71 -14.56 -6.74 0.49
N ALA A 72 -13.26 -6.87 0.68
CA ALA A 72 -12.30 -6.98 -0.43
C ALA A 72 -12.33 -8.34 -1.17
N ALA A 73 -13.09 -9.32 -0.70
CA ALA A 73 -13.19 -10.63 -1.33
C ALA A 73 -13.99 -10.55 -2.64
N PRO A 74 -13.40 -10.89 -3.81
CA PRO A 74 -14.08 -10.71 -5.09
C PRO A 74 -15.03 -11.86 -5.46
N GLY A 75 -15.17 -12.90 -4.65
CA GLY A 75 -16.04 -14.05 -4.96
C GLY A 75 -15.64 -14.83 -6.21
N LEU A 76 -14.35 -14.88 -6.53
CA LEU A 76 -13.82 -15.58 -7.71
C LEU A 76 -13.65 -17.07 -7.43
N ASP A 77 -13.94 -17.88 -8.45
CA ASP A 77 -13.54 -19.29 -8.48
C ASP A 77 -12.06 -19.38 -8.87
N TYR A 78 -11.19 -19.00 -7.94
CA TYR A 78 -9.74 -19.02 -8.09
C TYR A 78 -9.10 -19.68 -6.87
N ALA A 79 -8.40 -20.79 -7.11
CA ALA A 79 -7.66 -21.53 -6.09
C ALA A 79 -6.16 -21.18 -6.18
N PRO A 80 -5.66 -20.25 -5.36
CA PRO A 80 -4.25 -19.88 -5.38
C PRO A 80 -3.37 -21.00 -4.83
N SER A 81 -2.22 -21.25 -5.48
CA SER A 81 -1.25 -22.20 -4.95
C SER A 81 -0.71 -21.78 -3.58
N PRO A 82 -0.25 -22.75 -2.75
CA PRO A 82 0.39 -22.42 -1.46
C PRO A 82 1.57 -21.46 -1.60
N ALA A 83 2.31 -21.53 -2.70
CA ALA A 83 3.44 -20.64 -2.98
C ALA A 83 2.97 -19.19 -3.24
N VAL A 84 1.89 -19.00 -3.99
CA VAL A 84 1.27 -17.68 -4.20
C VAL A 84 0.78 -17.10 -2.87
N ARG A 85 0.05 -17.89 -2.07
CA ARG A 85 -0.42 -17.48 -0.75
C ARG A 85 0.73 -17.01 0.15
N ALA A 86 1.82 -17.77 0.21
CA ALA A 86 2.98 -17.44 1.04
C ALA A 86 3.62 -16.09 0.67
N VAL A 87 3.69 -15.78 -0.64
CA VAL A 87 4.24 -14.49 -1.11
C VAL A 87 3.28 -13.34 -0.82
N VAL A 88 1.96 -13.57 -0.94
CA VAL A 88 0.94 -12.51 -0.87
C VAL A 88 0.51 -12.20 0.56
N MET A 89 0.60 -13.16 1.49
CA MET A 89 0.11 -13.00 2.87
C MET A 89 0.64 -11.75 3.58
N PRO A 90 1.94 -11.43 3.57
CA PRO A 90 2.44 -10.21 4.22
C PRO A 90 1.80 -8.92 3.68
N PHE A 91 1.46 -8.90 2.40
CA PHE A 91 0.75 -7.77 1.79
C PHE A 91 -0.71 -7.74 2.21
N ARG A 92 -1.39 -8.91 2.26
CA ARG A 92 -2.79 -9.02 2.65
C ARG A 92 -3.03 -8.47 4.06
N GLU A 93 -2.09 -8.66 4.96
CA GLU A 93 -2.16 -8.19 6.34
C GLU A 93 -2.00 -6.66 6.43
N GLU A 94 -1.11 -6.07 5.62
CA GLU A 94 -0.78 -4.65 5.71
C GLU A 94 -1.67 -3.74 4.82
N LEU A 95 -2.19 -4.25 3.72
CA LEU A 95 -2.90 -3.44 2.71
C LEU A 95 -4.14 -2.70 3.24
N PRO A 96 -4.96 -3.25 4.15
CA PRO A 96 -6.11 -2.53 4.69
C PRO A 96 -5.70 -1.25 5.42
N LEU A 97 -4.67 -1.34 6.25
CA LEU A 97 -4.16 -0.17 6.98
C LEU A 97 -3.43 0.80 6.06
N LEU A 98 -2.66 0.31 5.09
CA LEU A 98 -2.05 1.17 4.07
C LEU A 98 -3.08 1.93 3.24
N LEU A 99 -4.21 1.31 2.92
CA LEU A 99 -5.32 1.96 2.23
C LEU A 99 -5.91 3.09 3.08
N LEU A 100 -6.14 2.86 4.37
CA LEU A 100 -6.60 3.87 5.33
C LEU A 100 -5.60 5.02 5.47
N ILE A 101 -4.30 4.72 5.59
CA ILE A 101 -3.21 5.71 5.65
C ILE A 101 -3.24 6.61 4.41
N VAL A 102 -3.29 6.01 3.21
CA VAL A 102 -3.30 6.78 1.96
C VAL A 102 -4.57 7.61 1.82
N ALA A 103 -5.72 7.10 2.26
CA ALA A 103 -6.97 7.86 2.32
C ALA A 103 -6.83 9.07 3.26
N SER A 104 -6.29 8.89 4.45
CA SER A 104 -6.03 9.96 5.42
C SER A 104 -5.08 11.03 4.86
N LEU A 105 -3.94 10.63 4.27
CA LEU A 105 -2.99 11.55 3.63
C LEU A 105 -3.65 12.33 2.48
N GLY A 106 -4.48 11.66 1.68
CA GLY A 106 -5.22 12.29 0.60
C GLY A 106 -6.22 13.33 1.10
N LEU A 107 -7.00 13.02 2.12
CA LEU A 107 -7.95 13.94 2.74
C LEU A 107 -7.25 15.14 3.39
N ALA A 108 -6.05 14.95 3.96
CA ALA A 108 -5.24 16.04 4.47
C ALA A 108 -4.78 16.98 3.35
N LEU A 109 -4.31 16.44 2.22
CA LEU A 109 -3.94 17.22 1.04
C LEU A 109 -5.13 17.97 0.41
N ASP A 110 -6.33 17.36 0.46
CA ASP A 110 -7.56 17.96 -0.03
C ASP A 110 -8.15 19.02 0.92
N GLY A 111 -7.54 19.19 2.11
CA GLY A 111 -8.00 20.12 3.14
C GLY A 111 -9.31 19.71 3.82
N VAL A 112 -9.73 18.44 3.67
CA VAL A 112 -10.96 17.90 4.28
C VAL A 112 -10.76 17.60 5.76
N ILE A 113 -9.56 17.16 6.14
CA ILE A 113 -9.18 16.92 7.53
C ILE A 113 -8.38 18.12 8.03
N PRO A 114 -8.75 18.75 9.17
CA PRO A 114 -8.01 19.85 9.72
C PRO A 114 -6.60 19.39 10.13
N LEU A 115 -5.63 20.24 9.85
CA LEU A 115 -4.24 19.94 10.16
C LEU A 115 -3.96 20.18 11.64
N ARG A 116 -3.30 19.22 12.26
CA ARG A 116 -2.77 19.31 13.62
C ARG A 116 -1.27 19.05 13.60
N HIS A 117 -0.58 19.50 14.64
CA HIS A 117 0.83 19.13 14.81
C HIS A 117 0.93 17.63 15.07
N PRO A 118 1.90 16.94 14.41
CA PRO A 118 2.15 15.55 14.72
C PRO A 118 2.50 15.44 16.21
N PRO A 119 2.09 14.34 16.85
CA PRO A 119 2.65 14.03 18.15
C PRO A 119 4.17 13.97 18.01
N SER A 120 4.88 14.57 18.96
CA SER A 120 6.33 14.43 19.03
C SER A 120 6.66 12.96 19.20
N ALA A 121 7.16 12.34 18.15
CA ALA A 121 7.54 10.96 18.17
C ALA A 121 9.04 10.87 17.88
N ASP A 122 9.80 10.42 18.84
CA ASP A 122 11.22 10.15 18.64
C ASP A 122 11.39 9.04 17.60
N LEU A 123 12.06 9.36 16.51
CA LEU A 123 12.52 8.37 15.55
C LEU A 123 13.76 7.66 16.10
N PRO A 124 13.98 6.39 15.76
CA PRO A 124 15.19 5.70 16.16
C PRO A 124 16.43 6.37 15.55
N GLU A 125 17.57 6.25 16.22
CA GLU A 125 18.84 6.73 15.69
C GLU A 125 19.09 6.20 14.27
N PRO A 126 19.71 6.99 13.38
CA PRO A 126 20.08 6.55 12.05
C PRO A 126 20.93 5.28 12.07
N GLY A 127 20.72 4.37 11.11
CA GLY A 127 21.48 3.14 11.04
C GLY A 127 21.02 2.20 9.94
N ALA A 128 21.56 0.99 9.89
CA ALA A 128 21.18 0.01 8.89
C ALA A 128 19.68 -0.31 8.99
N VAL A 129 19.00 -0.24 7.85
CA VAL A 129 17.59 -0.65 7.72
C VAL A 129 17.59 -2.19 7.65
N PRO A 130 16.80 -2.88 8.49
CA PRO A 130 16.70 -4.33 8.41
C PRO A 130 16.25 -4.80 7.03
N ASP A 131 16.82 -5.90 6.55
CA ASP A 131 16.43 -6.50 5.28
C ASP A 131 14.94 -6.78 5.22
N THR A 132 14.37 -6.60 4.03
CA THR A 132 12.96 -6.92 3.81
C THR A 132 12.80 -8.42 3.57
N ALA A 133 11.76 -9.03 4.14
CA ALA A 133 11.38 -10.40 3.81
C ALA A 133 10.85 -10.52 2.36
N VAL A 134 10.56 -9.39 1.72
CA VAL A 134 10.01 -9.30 0.37
C VAL A 134 11.13 -9.08 -0.64
N ARG A 135 11.42 -10.12 -1.43
CA ARG A 135 12.33 -10.04 -2.57
C ARG A 135 11.56 -9.54 -3.78
N GLU A 136 12.02 -8.47 -4.40
CA GLU A 136 11.45 -7.90 -5.62
C GLU A 136 12.28 -8.25 -6.85
N LEU A 137 11.64 -8.46 -8.01
CA LEU A 137 12.32 -8.55 -9.29
C LEU A 137 12.62 -7.12 -9.78
N PRO A 138 13.88 -6.72 -9.89
CA PRO A 138 14.23 -5.46 -10.56
C PRO A 138 14.07 -5.60 -12.08
N GLY A 139 13.67 -4.52 -12.74
CA GLY A 139 13.55 -4.47 -14.20
C GLY A 139 12.13 -4.75 -14.72
N GLU A 140 12.03 -5.17 -15.97
CA GLU A 140 10.77 -5.35 -16.68
C GLU A 140 10.33 -6.82 -16.71
N HIS A 141 9.02 -7.01 -16.73
CA HIS A 141 8.37 -8.31 -16.90
C HIS A 141 7.26 -8.18 -17.97
N PRO A 142 6.98 -9.19 -18.81
CA PRO A 142 5.99 -9.10 -19.89
C PRO A 142 4.60 -8.64 -19.45
N LEU A 143 4.18 -8.98 -18.24
CA LEU A 143 2.87 -8.58 -17.69
C LEU A 143 2.83 -7.17 -17.10
N TYR A 144 3.96 -6.52 -16.84
CA TYR A 144 3.98 -5.20 -16.20
C TYR A 144 3.23 -4.12 -16.99
N PRO A 145 3.31 -4.05 -18.35
CA PRO A 145 2.49 -3.12 -19.12
C PRO A 145 0.99 -3.33 -18.92
N ALA A 146 0.52 -4.57 -18.90
CA ALA A 146 -0.90 -4.91 -18.68
C ALA A 146 -1.35 -4.53 -17.26
N ILE A 147 -0.53 -4.81 -16.25
CA ILE A 147 -0.79 -4.43 -14.86
C ILE A 147 -0.89 -2.91 -14.74
N ARG A 148 0.08 -2.17 -15.27
CA ARG A 148 0.04 -0.69 -15.27
C ARG A 148 -1.23 -0.14 -15.93
N ALA A 149 -1.66 -0.73 -17.03
CA ALA A 149 -2.87 -0.32 -17.73
C ALA A 149 -4.13 -0.54 -16.88
N VAL A 150 -4.29 -1.71 -16.25
CA VAL A 150 -5.44 -2.03 -15.39
C VAL A 150 -5.46 -1.14 -14.15
N TYR A 151 -4.31 -0.86 -13.57
CA TYR A 151 -4.18 -0.04 -12.36
C TYR A 151 -4.24 1.47 -12.63
N GLY A 152 -3.99 1.90 -13.86
CA GLY A 152 -3.86 3.31 -14.21
C GLY A 152 -2.68 3.98 -13.51
N THR A 153 -1.57 3.25 -13.34
CA THR A 153 -0.38 3.67 -12.59
C THR A 153 0.85 3.68 -13.49
N GLN A 154 1.86 4.47 -13.12
CA GLN A 154 3.16 4.45 -13.79
C GLN A 154 4.05 3.31 -13.25
N HIS A 155 3.88 2.96 -11.99
CA HIS A 155 4.69 1.96 -11.30
C HIS A 155 3.90 0.66 -11.09
N VAL A 156 4.60 -0.45 -11.20
CA VAL A 156 4.07 -1.76 -10.85
C VAL A 156 4.13 -1.91 -9.33
N PRO A 157 3.02 -2.24 -8.67
CA PRO A 157 3.02 -2.47 -7.23
C PRO A 157 4.03 -3.54 -6.79
N VAL A 158 4.62 -3.35 -5.60
CA VAL A 158 5.64 -4.25 -5.02
C VAL A 158 5.16 -5.69 -4.96
N LEU A 159 3.89 -5.91 -4.68
CA LEU A 159 3.23 -7.22 -4.66
C LEU A 159 3.48 -8.03 -5.95
N PHE A 160 3.29 -7.40 -7.13
CA PHE A 160 3.50 -8.08 -8.42
C PHE A 160 4.99 -8.32 -8.69
N ARG A 161 5.84 -7.40 -8.27
CA ARG A 161 7.30 -7.56 -8.37
C ARG A 161 7.79 -8.70 -7.48
N ALA A 162 7.18 -8.90 -6.32
CA ALA A 162 7.47 -10.02 -5.42
C ALA A 162 7.02 -11.37 -6.02
N LEU A 163 5.85 -11.42 -6.64
CA LEU A 163 5.38 -12.60 -7.35
C LEU A 163 6.27 -12.94 -8.56
N ALA A 164 6.65 -11.92 -9.34
CA ALA A 164 7.56 -12.08 -10.48
C ALA A 164 8.93 -12.63 -10.07
N ALA A 165 9.48 -12.16 -8.94
CA ALA A 165 10.75 -12.64 -8.38
C ALA A 165 10.74 -14.14 -8.02
N ARG A 166 9.56 -14.74 -7.93
CA ARG A 166 9.35 -16.17 -7.65
C ARG A 166 8.80 -16.96 -8.82
N GLY A 167 8.61 -16.33 -9.99
CA GLY A 167 7.99 -16.96 -11.16
C GLY A 167 6.51 -17.31 -10.96
N LEU A 168 5.81 -16.58 -10.08
CA LEU A 168 4.41 -16.87 -9.71
C LEU A 168 3.42 -15.85 -10.29
N LEU A 169 3.92 -14.80 -10.95
CA LEU A 169 3.09 -13.67 -11.36
C LEU A 169 2.05 -14.07 -12.42
N GLU A 170 2.43 -14.86 -13.42
CA GLU A 170 1.57 -15.25 -14.53
C GLU A 170 0.32 -15.97 -14.04
N GLY A 171 0.48 -17.07 -13.31
CA GLY A 171 -0.66 -17.85 -12.81
C GLY A 171 -1.55 -17.07 -11.83
N ALA A 172 -0.97 -16.19 -11.00
CA ALA A 172 -1.74 -15.34 -10.10
C ALA A 172 -2.50 -14.24 -10.87
N TRP A 173 -1.87 -13.65 -11.90
CA TRP A 173 -2.51 -12.63 -12.73
C TRP A 173 -3.63 -13.21 -13.61
N ASP A 174 -3.44 -14.38 -14.21
CA ASP A 174 -4.46 -15.04 -15.01
C ASP A 174 -5.72 -15.33 -14.21
N GLY A 175 -5.59 -15.67 -12.92
CA GLY A 175 -6.72 -15.94 -12.04
C GLY A 175 -7.49 -14.70 -11.59
N VAL A 176 -6.84 -13.54 -11.42
CA VAL A 176 -7.45 -12.36 -10.79
C VAL A 176 -7.45 -11.13 -11.70
N GLY A 177 -6.48 -10.99 -12.59
CA GLY A 177 -6.30 -9.83 -13.47
C GLY A 177 -7.53 -9.49 -14.32
N PRO A 178 -8.21 -10.48 -14.96
CA PRO A 178 -9.44 -10.24 -15.72
C PRO A 178 -10.55 -9.58 -14.91
N TYR A 179 -10.73 -10.01 -13.65
CA TYR A 179 -11.70 -9.37 -12.76
C TYR A 179 -11.34 -7.92 -12.48
N LEU A 180 -10.09 -7.62 -12.13
CA LEU A 180 -9.64 -6.24 -11.85
C LEU A 180 -9.79 -5.32 -13.08
N ALA A 181 -9.69 -5.86 -14.29
CA ALA A 181 -9.90 -5.13 -15.54
C ALA A 181 -11.39 -4.91 -15.85
N SER A 182 -12.29 -5.69 -15.28
CA SER A 182 -13.72 -5.65 -15.55
C SER A 182 -14.40 -4.38 -14.98
N PRO A 183 -15.61 -4.02 -15.46
CA PRO A 183 -16.42 -2.96 -14.84
C PRO A 183 -16.73 -3.24 -13.37
N GLU A 184 -17.01 -4.50 -13.04
CA GLU A 184 -17.31 -4.95 -11.69
C GLU A 184 -16.10 -4.76 -10.75
N GLY A 185 -14.92 -5.21 -11.16
CA GLY A 185 -13.69 -5.02 -10.37
C GLY A 185 -13.33 -3.54 -10.18
N ARG A 186 -13.61 -2.68 -11.18
CA ARG A 186 -13.43 -1.23 -11.03
C ARG A 186 -14.39 -0.63 -10.00
N LEU A 187 -15.68 -1.04 -10.05
CA LEU A 187 -16.69 -0.60 -9.09
C LEU A 187 -16.36 -1.09 -7.68
N HIS A 188 -15.90 -2.34 -7.55
CA HIS A 188 -15.45 -2.90 -6.28
C HIS A 188 -14.30 -2.09 -5.68
N ALA A 189 -13.26 -1.80 -6.47
CA ALA A 189 -12.14 -0.97 -6.03
C ALA A 189 -12.59 0.46 -5.62
N ALA A 190 -13.54 1.05 -6.34
CA ALA A 190 -14.08 2.36 -5.99
C ALA A 190 -14.85 2.34 -4.66
N ARG A 191 -15.61 1.29 -4.38
CA ARG A 191 -16.31 1.11 -3.09
C ARG A 191 -15.33 0.99 -1.93
N LEU A 192 -14.26 0.21 -2.08
CA LEU A 192 -13.22 0.08 -1.06
C LEU A 192 -12.49 1.41 -0.81
N ALA A 193 -12.20 2.17 -1.87
CA ALA A 193 -11.60 3.50 -1.74
C ALA A 193 -12.52 4.46 -0.95
N ALA A 194 -13.81 4.49 -1.28
CA ALA A 194 -14.79 5.32 -0.59
C ALA A 194 -14.94 4.92 0.89
N ALA A 195 -15.03 3.63 1.18
CA ALA A 195 -15.09 3.12 2.55
C ALA A 195 -13.85 3.54 3.38
N ALA A 196 -12.66 3.45 2.80
CA ALA A 196 -11.44 3.89 3.46
C ALA A 196 -11.41 5.41 3.72
N GLU A 197 -11.92 6.22 2.78
CA GLU A 197 -12.06 7.67 2.99
C GLU A 197 -13.08 8.00 4.07
N ASP A 198 -14.20 7.29 4.13
CA ASP A 198 -15.21 7.48 5.17
C ASP A 198 -14.67 7.12 6.56
N GLU A 199 -13.90 6.05 6.68
CA GLU A 199 -13.26 5.71 7.95
C GLU A 199 -12.14 6.71 8.31
N ALA A 200 -11.36 7.17 7.36
CA ALA A 200 -10.33 8.17 7.59
C ALA A 200 -10.91 9.52 8.10
N ARG A 201 -12.14 9.88 7.67
CA ARG A 201 -12.86 11.07 8.21
C ARG A 201 -13.33 10.91 9.66
N ARG A 202 -13.56 9.67 10.10
CA ARG A 202 -14.03 9.37 11.46
C ARG A 202 -12.91 9.27 12.47
N LEU A 203 -11.68 9.02 12.00
CA LEU A 203 -10.52 8.92 12.89
C LEU A 203 -10.12 10.32 13.38
N PRO A 204 -10.00 10.51 14.69
CA PRO A 204 -9.60 11.80 15.24
C PRO A 204 -8.10 12.07 14.95
N ASP A 205 -7.80 13.33 14.64
CA ASP A 205 -6.52 13.98 14.97
C ASP A 205 -5.24 13.58 14.22
N VAL A 206 -5.31 13.07 12.97
CA VAL A 206 -4.12 12.50 12.31
C VAL A 206 -3.59 13.32 11.12
N ALA A 207 -4.03 14.54 10.90
CA ALA A 207 -3.58 15.29 9.73
C ALA A 207 -2.43 16.26 10.06
N CYS A 208 -1.19 15.82 9.83
CA CYS A 208 -0.01 16.71 9.90
C CYS A 208 0.69 16.88 8.53
N PHE A 209 0.18 16.24 7.49
CA PHE A 209 0.80 16.16 6.19
C PHE A 209 0.24 17.18 5.20
N ARG A 210 1.08 18.12 4.70
CA ARG A 210 0.69 19.20 3.78
C ARG A 210 1.42 19.21 2.44
N ALA A 211 2.36 18.30 2.22
CA ALA A 211 3.26 18.41 1.08
C ALA A 211 2.54 18.16 -0.24
N GLN A 212 2.13 19.22 -0.92
CA GLN A 212 1.47 19.12 -2.25
C GLN A 212 2.37 18.47 -3.30
N THR A 213 3.68 18.46 -3.12
CA THR A 213 4.64 17.73 -3.94
C THR A 213 4.43 16.23 -3.94
N ALA A 214 3.85 15.67 -2.87
CA ALA A 214 3.51 14.26 -2.76
C ALA A 214 2.17 13.88 -3.43
N ARG A 215 1.36 14.85 -3.87
CA ARG A 215 0.04 14.59 -4.47
C ARG A 215 0.06 13.55 -5.59
N PRO A 216 1.00 13.59 -6.56
CA PRO A 216 1.01 12.57 -7.62
C PRO A 216 1.16 11.14 -7.10
N VAL A 217 1.99 10.95 -6.06
CA VAL A 217 2.20 9.65 -5.40
C VAL A 217 0.94 9.20 -4.68
N ILE A 218 0.34 10.09 -3.87
CA ILE A 218 -0.88 9.81 -3.12
C ILE A 218 -2.04 9.46 -4.05
N ASP A 219 -2.25 10.25 -5.11
CA ASP A 219 -3.32 10.01 -6.09
C ASP A 219 -3.13 8.69 -6.84
N GLU A 220 -1.90 8.31 -7.15
CA GLU A 220 -1.61 7.01 -7.77
C GLU A 220 -1.93 5.86 -6.82
N LEU A 221 -1.54 5.97 -5.55
CA LEU A 221 -1.79 4.94 -4.55
C LEU A 221 -3.26 4.83 -4.14
N ARG A 222 -4.01 5.93 -4.10
CA ARG A 222 -5.48 5.91 -3.90
C ARG A 222 -6.18 5.05 -4.97
N ARG A 223 -5.65 4.99 -6.19
CA ARG A 223 -6.17 4.12 -7.27
C ARG A 223 -5.65 2.68 -7.18
N ALA A 224 -4.40 2.50 -6.76
CA ALA A 224 -3.74 1.20 -6.78
C ALA A 224 -4.10 0.32 -5.57
N LEU A 225 -4.12 0.89 -4.36
CA LEU A 225 -4.25 0.10 -3.13
C LEU A 225 -5.58 -0.67 -3.01
N PRO A 226 -6.76 -0.13 -3.41
CA PRO A 226 -7.99 -0.92 -3.40
C PRO A 226 -7.88 -2.17 -4.27
N ARG A 227 -7.27 -2.06 -5.46
CA ARG A 227 -7.05 -3.19 -6.37
C ARG A 227 -6.03 -4.17 -5.81
N ASN A 228 -4.97 -3.67 -5.16
CA ASN A 228 -4.01 -4.53 -4.47
C ASN A 228 -4.68 -5.34 -3.36
N LEU A 229 -5.58 -4.73 -2.61
CA LEU A 229 -6.32 -5.39 -1.54
C LEU A 229 -7.24 -6.48 -2.08
N ILE A 230 -7.99 -6.21 -3.17
CA ILE A 230 -8.81 -7.21 -3.86
C ILE A 230 -7.93 -8.37 -4.35
N PHE A 231 -6.84 -8.07 -5.04
CA PHE A 231 -5.91 -9.08 -5.56
C PHE A 231 -5.33 -9.95 -4.43
N ALA A 232 -4.84 -9.31 -3.38
CA ALA A 232 -4.25 -10.02 -2.24
C ALA A 232 -5.28 -10.89 -1.52
N THR A 233 -6.52 -10.41 -1.38
CA THR A 233 -7.61 -11.17 -0.77
C THR A 233 -7.96 -12.39 -1.62
N ALA A 234 -8.09 -12.25 -2.94
CA ALA A 234 -8.32 -13.38 -3.84
C ALA A 234 -7.19 -14.41 -3.77
N CYS A 235 -5.93 -13.95 -3.75
CA CYS A 235 -4.76 -14.83 -3.68
C CYS A 235 -4.52 -15.47 -2.31
N THR A 236 -5.26 -15.09 -1.28
CA THR A 236 -5.15 -15.67 0.07
C THR A 236 -6.43 -16.37 0.54
N ALA A 237 -7.49 -16.35 -0.27
CA ALA A 237 -8.72 -17.07 0.03
C ALA A 237 -8.42 -18.55 0.31
N ARG A 238 -9.05 -19.11 1.34
CA ARG A 238 -9.04 -20.55 1.59
C ARG A 238 -9.98 -21.21 0.60
N GLU A 239 -9.60 -22.38 0.13
CA GLU A 239 -10.56 -23.25 -0.57
C GLU A 239 -11.76 -23.45 0.36
N SER A 240 -12.94 -23.03 -0.10
CA SER A 240 -14.18 -23.46 0.52
C SER A 240 -14.30 -24.94 0.17
N PHE A 241 -13.86 -25.81 1.07
CA PHE A 241 -14.20 -27.22 0.97
C PHE A 241 -15.73 -27.27 1.06
N SER A 242 -16.39 -27.47 -0.09
CA SER A 242 -17.77 -27.90 -0.12
C SER A 242 -17.79 -29.30 0.51
N GLU A 243 -18.27 -29.40 1.77
CA GLU A 243 -18.70 -30.66 2.35
C GLU A 243 -19.96 -31.19 1.65
#